data_ecaf01bb0c6755e7e32bbe8d20449992
#
_entry.id   ecaf01bb0c6755e7e32bbe8d20449992
#
_cell.length_a   1.000
_cell.length_b   1.000
_cell.length_c   1.000
_cell.angle_alpha   90.00
_cell.angle_beta   90.00
_cell.angle_gamma   90.00
#
_symmetry.space_group_name_H-M   'P 1'
#
loop_
_entity.id
_entity.type
_entity.pdbx_description
1 polymer ?
#
loop_
_entity_poly.entity_id
_entity_poly.type
_entity_poly.pdbx_seq_one_letter_code
_entity_poly.pdbx_strand_id
1 'polypeptide(L)'
;MSPSPRRSGVRTRSASALLAALALAGGLSACGDDDGATATDPAGTTSTPSPSETPSETPSPSESPSQDPSASGDATPIRVEGSAGVTDAVLVDATEGGGSPSEMAVALDTDQAVADFVVGLQAGLPDEVAAAVEELSAPGTTPYGAVVSTGCEPPRSVAIDAGEAGFQVVPALPKSTVQCLAPVTYVVVFVAPDA
;
A
#
# COMPACT_ATOMS: atom_id res chain seq x y z
N MET A 1 -51.01 2.87 35.44
CA MET A 1 -49.85 3.73 35.73
C MET A 1 -48.96 3.01 36.74
N SER A 2 -47.87 2.38 36.28
CA SER A 2 -46.94 1.69 37.17
C SER A 2 -45.53 2.17 36.82
N PRO A 3 -44.73 2.63 37.77
CA PRO A 3 -43.37 3.11 37.51
C PRO A 3 -42.38 1.95 37.50
N SER A 4 -41.52 1.89 36.45
CA SER A 4 -40.38 0.97 36.34
C SER A 4 -39.18 1.42 37.15
N PRO A 5 -38.48 0.52 37.84
CA PRO A 5 -37.30 0.87 38.60
C PRO A 5 -36.04 1.01 37.69
N ARG A 6 -35.33 2.12 37.90
CA ARG A 6 -34.00 2.39 37.35
C ARG A 6 -32.95 1.47 38.01
N ARG A 7 -32.26 0.65 37.22
CA ARG A 7 -31.05 -0.06 37.67
C ARG A 7 -29.85 0.81 37.40
N SER A 8 -29.21 1.26 38.46
CA SER A 8 -27.88 1.90 38.44
C SER A 8 -26.80 0.82 38.32
N GLY A 9 -26.12 0.77 37.20
CA GLY A 9 -24.95 -0.08 36.99
C GLY A 9 -23.71 0.62 37.53
N VAL A 10 -23.09 0.00 38.53
CA VAL A 10 -21.80 0.39 39.14
C VAL A 10 -20.67 0.07 38.15
N ARG A 11 -19.97 1.12 37.71
CA ARG A 11 -18.73 0.96 36.91
C ARG A 11 -17.55 0.71 37.86
N THR A 12 -17.06 -0.50 37.89
CA THR A 12 -15.74 -0.86 38.47
C THR A 12 -14.62 -0.47 37.51
N ARG A 13 -13.86 0.54 37.88
CA ARG A 13 -12.61 0.90 37.23
C ARG A 13 -11.53 -0.03 37.78
N SER A 14 -11.06 -0.96 36.98
CA SER A 14 -9.83 -1.72 37.27
C SER A 14 -8.64 -1.00 36.62
N ALA A 15 -7.89 -0.32 37.46
CA ALA A 15 -6.56 0.19 37.11
C ALA A 15 -5.56 -0.97 37.28
N SER A 16 -4.96 -1.43 36.21
CA SER A 16 -3.79 -2.30 36.27
C SER A 16 -2.63 -1.60 35.55
N ALA A 17 -1.79 -0.98 36.38
CA ALA A 17 -0.48 -0.50 35.97
C ALA A 17 0.48 -1.67 36.00
N LEU A 18 1.09 -2.02 34.87
CA LEU A 18 2.23 -2.91 34.75
C LEU A 18 3.35 -2.20 34.00
N LEU A 19 4.28 -1.66 34.80
CA LEU A 19 5.60 -1.21 34.37
C LEU A 19 6.46 -2.45 34.08
N ALA A 20 6.86 -2.64 32.82
CA ALA A 20 7.95 -3.53 32.45
C ALA A 20 9.03 -2.71 31.76
N ALA A 21 10.08 -2.39 32.52
CA ALA A 21 11.33 -1.86 32.00
C ALA A 21 12.16 -3.05 31.46
N LEU A 22 12.48 -3.06 30.16
CA LEU A 22 13.52 -3.91 29.58
C LEU A 22 14.60 -3.01 28.97
N ALA A 23 15.72 -2.96 29.70
CA ALA A 23 16.98 -2.48 29.17
C ALA A 23 17.62 -3.60 28.32
N LEU A 24 17.97 -3.29 27.07
CA LEU A 24 18.81 -4.14 26.23
C LEU A 24 20.01 -3.34 25.77
N ALA A 25 21.13 -3.72 26.35
CA ALA A 25 22.46 -3.26 26.03
C ALA A 25 22.99 -3.92 24.75
N GLY A 26 23.70 -3.13 23.95
CA GLY A 26 25.01 -3.39 23.35
C GLY A 26 25.13 -4.54 22.35
N GLY A 27 25.52 -4.14 21.15
CA GLY A 27 26.11 -5.03 20.15
C GLY A 27 26.75 -4.22 19.02
N LEU A 28 27.93 -3.66 19.30
CA LEU A 28 28.88 -3.19 18.29
C LEU A 28 29.62 -4.42 17.72
N SER A 29 29.56 -4.64 16.43
CA SER A 29 30.50 -5.51 15.68
C SER A 29 30.77 -4.79 14.38
N ALA A 30 31.87 -4.13 14.32
CA ALA A 30 33.21 -4.53 13.88
C ALA A 30 33.33 -4.62 12.35
N CYS A 31 34.05 -3.61 11.83
CA CYS A 31 34.64 -3.52 10.50
C CYS A 31 35.40 -4.81 10.11
N GLY A 32 35.26 -5.22 8.88
CA GLY A 32 36.20 -6.08 8.20
C GLY A 32 36.68 -5.34 6.95
N ASP A 33 37.89 -4.79 7.06
CA ASP A 33 38.75 -4.44 5.92
C ASP A 33 39.22 -5.73 5.27
N ASP A 34 39.09 -5.84 3.96
CA ASP A 34 39.87 -6.77 3.18
C ASP A 34 40.33 -6.12 1.89
N ASP A 35 41.56 -5.68 1.94
CA ASP A 35 42.36 -5.24 0.80
C ASP A 35 42.64 -6.44 -0.13
N GLY A 36 42.26 -6.32 -1.37
CA GLY A 36 42.53 -7.31 -2.40
C GLY A 36 42.71 -6.66 -3.76
N ALA A 37 43.82 -5.94 -3.93
CA ALA A 37 44.29 -5.52 -5.24
C ALA A 37 44.66 -6.73 -6.11
N THR A 38 44.15 -6.82 -7.34
CA THR A 38 44.89 -7.37 -8.45
C THR A 38 44.40 -6.76 -9.76
N ALA A 39 45.19 -5.86 -10.26
CA ALA A 39 45.15 -5.39 -11.63
C ALA A 39 45.54 -6.56 -12.59
N THR A 40 44.76 -6.76 -13.61
CA THR A 40 45.26 -7.42 -14.83
C THR A 40 44.54 -6.83 -16.03
N ASP A 41 45.25 -5.96 -16.69
CA ASP A 41 44.98 -5.49 -18.04
C ASP A 41 45.45 -6.56 -19.04
N PRO A 42 44.73 -6.87 -20.08
CA PRO A 42 45.35 -7.16 -21.37
C PRO A 42 44.83 -6.20 -22.43
N ALA A 43 45.74 -5.43 -22.92
CA ALA A 43 45.68 -4.72 -24.17
C ALA A 43 45.54 -5.66 -25.40
N GLY A 44 44.93 -5.13 -26.44
CA GLY A 44 44.96 -5.61 -27.82
C GLY A 44 43.61 -6.11 -28.31
N THR A 45 43.00 -5.57 -29.32
CA THR A 45 43.52 -5.34 -30.68
C THR A 45 42.51 -4.50 -31.45
N THR A 46 43.04 -3.54 -32.13
CA THR A 46 42.42 -2.77 -33.22
C THR A 46 41.89 -3.69 -34.32
N SER A 47 40.65 -3.52 -34.69
CA SER A 47 40.17 -3.93 -36.03
C SER A 47 39.04 -2.96 -36.45
N THR A 48 39.46 -2.07 -37.35
CA THR A 48 38.57 -1.28 -38.21
C THR A 48 38.10 -2.18 -39.36
N PRO A 49 36.82 -2.17 -39.66
CA PRO A 49 36.41 -2.24 -41.04
C PRO A 49 35.55 -1.06 -41.46
N SER A 50 35.90 -0.62 -42.61
CA SER A 50 35.43 0.29 -43.60
C SER A 50 33.90 0.27 -43.84
N PRO A 51 33.33 1.38 -44.30
CA PRO A 51 31.90 1.58 -44.44
C PRO A 51 31.34 0.93 -45.70
N SER A 52 30.15 0.37 -45.61
CA SER A 52 29.34 0.02 -46.79
C SER A 52 27.93 0.56 -46.58
N GLU A 53 27.68 1.53 -47.31
CA GLU A 53 26.48 2.03 -48.00
C GLU A 53 25.09 1.61 -47.57
N THR A 54 24.32 2.65 -47.35
CA THR A 54 22.88 2.90 -47.37
C THR A 54 22.06 2.05 -48.36
N PRO A 55 20.83 1.62 -48.02
CA PRO A 55 19.71 2.44 -48.47
C PRO A 55 18.72 2.86 -47.39
N SER A 56 18.35 4.09 -47.57
CA SER A 56 17.21 4.82 -47.06
C SER A 56 15.93 4.02 -47.23
N GLU A 57 15.36 3.60 -46.09
CA GLU A 57 13.91 3.43 -46.01
C GLU A 57 13.45 4.12 -44.73
N THR A 58 12.74 5.20 -44.91
CA THR A 58 12.01 5.93 -43.91
C THR A 58 10.86 5.06 -43.38
N PRO A 59 10.90 4.55 -42.18
CA PRO A 59 9.66 4.12 -41.53
C PRO A 59 8.99 5.36 -40.98
N SER A 60 7.79 5.60 -41.48
CA SER A 60 6.77 6.46 -40.95
C SER A 60 6.78 6.39 -39.43
N PRO A 61 6.75 7.51 -38.71
CA PRO A 61 6.55 7.48 -37.27
C PRO A 61 5.16 6.93 -37.00
N SER A 62 5.10 5.67 -36.59
CA SER A 62 3.95 5.13 -35.90
C SER A 62 3.85 5.95 -34.62
N GLU A 63 2.83 6.79 -34.56
CA GLU A 63 2.44 7.49 -33.34
C GLU A 63 2.18 6.41 -32.31
N SER A 64 3.19 6.17 -31.48
CA SER A 64 3.00 5.54 -30.18
C SER A 64 2.06 6.50 -29.40
N PRO A 65 0.94 6.00 -28.89
CA PRO A 65 0.17 6.83 -27.98
C PRO A 65 1.11 7.19 -26.83
N SER A 66 1.43 8.48 -26.72
CA SER A 66 2.04 9.05 -25.53
C SER A 66 1.10 8.74 -24.39
N GLN A 67 1.41 7.72 -23.63
CA GLN A 67 0.86 7.56 -22.30
C GLN A 67 1.46 8.70 -21.50
N ASP A 68 0.67 9.73 -21.29
CA ASP A 68 0.93 10.78 -20.33
C ASP A 68 1.20 10.09 -18.97
N PRO A 69 2.35 10.34 -18.32
CA PRO A 69 2.60 9.85 -16.97
C PRO A 69 1.94 10.76 -15.92
N SER A 70 0.77 11.28 -16.21
CA SER A 70 -0.14 11.92 -15.26
C SER A 70 -1.35 11.02 -15.09
N ALA A 71 -1.12 9.78 -14.72
CA ALA A 71 -2.16 9.00 -14.12
C ALA A 71 -2.26 9.46 -12.66
N SER A 72 -3.11 10.45 -12.41
CA SER A 72 -3.88 10.45 -11.17
C SER A 72 -4.50 9.07 -11.11
N GLY A 73 -4.09 8.26 -10.12
CA GLY A 73 -4.60 6.90 -9.98
C GLY A 73 -6.09 6.98 -9.70
N ASP A 74 -6.88 6.70 -10.73
CA ASP A 74 -8.33 6.60 -10.57
C ASP A 74 -8.61 5.42 -9.62
N ALA A 75 -9.40 5.67 -8.57
CA ALA A 75 -9.84 4.62 -7.66
C ALA A 75 -10.57 3.53 -8.46
N THR A 76 -10.03 2.33 -8.47
CA THR A 76 -10.54 1.21 -9.25
C THR A 76 -11.33 0.25 -8.36
N PRO A 77 -12.59 -0.10 -8.68
CA PRO A 77 -13.33 -1.09 -7.93
C PRO A 77 -12.58 -2.43 -7.85
N ILE A 78 -12.44 -2.98 -6.65
CA ILE A 78 -11.81 -4.28 -6.42
C ILE A 78 -12.82 -5.30 -5.91
N ARG A 79 -12.64 -6.55 -6.35
CA ARG A 79 -13.48 -7.66 -5.88
C ARG A 79 -13.20 -7.93 -4.40
N VAL A 80 -14.28 -7.95 -3.61
CA VAL A 80 -14.23 -8.25 -2.18
C VAL A 80 -14.75 -9.66 -1.93
N GLU A 81 -14.09 -10.36 -1.01
CA GLU A 81 -14.47 -11.66 -0.44
C GLU A 81 -14.36 -11.54 1.09
N GLY A 82 -14.78 -12.58 1.84
CA GLY A 82 -14.63 -12.60 3.30
C GLY A 82 -15.94 -12.46 4.07
N SER A 83 -15.85 -12.40 5.39
CA SER A 83 -16.97 -12.50 6.32
C SER A 83 -17.53 -11.15 6.77
N ALA A 84 -16.86 -10.03 6.45
CA ALA A 84 -17.26 -8.70 6.92
C ALA A 84 -18.52 -8.14 6.26
N GLY A 85 -19.05 -8.78 5.19
CA GLY A 85 -20.22 -8.30 4.47
C GLY A 85 -20.00 -7.00 3.68
N VAL A 86 -18.74 -6.62 3.48
CA VAL A 86 -18.37 -5.45 2.66
C VAL A 86 -18.63 -5.78 1.20
N THR A 87 -19.31 -4.87 0.49
CA THR A 87 -19.61 -4.99 -0.93
C THR A 87 -18.88 -3.98 -1.80
N ASP A 88 -18.56 -2.83 -1.22
CA ASP A 88 -17.98 -1.70 -1.93
C ASP A 88 -16.57 -1.42 -1.40
N ALA A 89 -15.60 -1.65 -2.26
CA ALA A 89 -14.20 -1.35 -2.01
C ALA A 89 -13.52 -0.88 -3.31
N VAL A 90 -12.58 0.02 -3.15
CA VAL A 90 -11.75 0.52 -4.24
C VAL A 90 -10.27 0.31 -3.93
N LEU A 91 -9.51 0.11 -4.98
CA LEU A 91 -8.05 0.07 -4.96
C LEU A 91 -7.52 1.38 -5.52
N VAL A 92 -6.66 2.04 -4.77
CA VAL A 92 -5.85 3.16 -5.23
C VAL A 92 -4.38 2.74 -5.20
N ASP A 93 -3.60 3.22 -6.15
CA ASP A 93 -2.21 2.81 -6.26
C ASP A 93 -1.31 3.90 -6.82
N ALA A 94 -0.04 3.89 -6.41
CA ALA A 94 0.97 4.74 -6.98
C ALA A 94 2.33 4.05 -7.00
N THR A 95 3.09 4.32 -8.06
CA THR A 95 4.51 3.95 -8.14
C THR A 95 5.27 4.72 -7.07
N GLU A 96 6.10 4.01 -6.30
CA GLU A 96 6.84 4.58 -5.16
C GLU A 96 5.91 5.25 -4.12
N GLY A 97 4.69 4.74 -3.97
CA GLY A 97 3.66 5.32 -3.10
C GLY A 97 3.95 5.27 -1.60
N GLY A 98 5.05 4.66 -1.18
CA GLY A 98 5.42 4.58 0.25
C GLY A 98 4.50 3.66 1.06
N GLY A 99 4.47 3.90 2.38
CA GLY A 99 3.68 3.10 3.29
C GLY A 99 4.25 1.70 3.58
N SER A 100 3.61 1.01 4.50
CA SER A 100 3.97 -0.37 4.86
C SER A 100 2.72 -1.24 4.84
N PRO A 101 2.73 -2.39 4.16
CA PRO A 101 1.59 -3.30 4.16
C PRO A 101 1.18 -3.73 5.55
N SER A 102 -0.12 -3.74 5.80
CA SER A 102 -0.75 -4.17 7.05
C SER A 102 -2.00 -4.98 6.73
N GLU A 103 -2.18 -6.08 7.44
CA GLU A 103 -3.41 -6.86 7.34
C GLU A 103 -4.57 -6.22 8.14
N MET A 104 -4.30 -5.22 8.97
CA MET A 104 -5.34 -4.53 9.74
C MET A 104 -5.75 -3.24 9.07
N ALA A 105 -7.05 -3.07 8.87
CA ALA A 105 -7.62 -1.82 8.39
C ALA A 105 -7.73 -0.79 9.52
N VAL A 106 -7.57 0.46 9.15
CA VAL A 106 -7.71 1.63 10.03
C VAL A 106 -9.01 2.35 9.69
N ALA A 107 -9.79 2.73 10.69
CA ALA A 107 -10.98 3.56 10.49
C ALA A 107 -10.57 4.97 10.03
N LEU A 108 -11.24 5.47 9.01
CA LEU A 108 -10.99 6.77 8.37
C LEU A 108 -12.22 7.68 8.54
N ASP A 109 -12.82 7.64 9.72
CA ASP A 109 -14.08 8.30 10.06
C ASP A 109 -13.95 9.79 10.40
N THR A 110 -12.73 10.29 10.45
CA THR A 110 -12.41 11.70 10.72
C THR A 110 -11.28 12.19 9.83
N ASP A 111 -11.26 13.50 9.54
CA ASP A 111 -10.16 14.13 8.77
C ASP A 111 -8.80 13.86 9.41
N GLN A 112 -8.74 13.81 10.74
CA GLN A 112 -7.51 13.51 11.48
C GLN A 112 -7.08 12.06 11.24
N ALA A 113 -8.01 11.10 11.26
CA ALA A 113 -7.70 9.69 10.99
C ALA A 113 -7.20 9.49 9.57
N VAL A 114 -7.81 10.17 8.59
CA VAL A 114 -7.32 10.18 7.20
C VAL A 114 -5.91 10.77 7.14
N ALA A 115 -5.68 11.94 7.74
CA ALA A 115 -4.37 12.59 7.76
C ALA A 115 -3.29 11.71 8.40
N ASP A 116 -3.59 11.03 9.51
CA ASP A 116 -2.67 10.12 10.19
C ASP A 116 -2.37 8.88 9.35
N PHE A 117 -3.38 8.33 8.67
CA PHE A 117 -3.22 7.17 7.79
C PHE A 117 -2.31 7.45 6.60
N VAL A 118 -2.47 8.62 5.96
CA VAL A 118 -1.72 8.96 4.75
C VAL A 118 -0.32 9.51 5.00
N VAL A 119 0.06 9.75 6.25
CA VAL A 119 1.35 10.38 6.63
C VAL A 119 2.57 9.65 6.05
N GLY A 120 2.47 8.33 5.89
CA GLY A 120 3.54 7.50 5.33
C GLY A 120 3.43 7.27 3.82
N LEU A 121 2.39 7.79 3.18
CA LEU A 121 2.14 7.64 1.75
C LEU A 121 2.76 8.79 0.95
N GLN A 122 3.03 8.54 -0.33
CA GLN A 122 3.71 9.46 -1.25
C GLN A 122 3.09 9.37 -2.64
N ALA A 123 3.67 10.11 -3.59
CA ALA A 123 3.38 10.02 -5.03
C ALA A 123 1.88 10.16 -5.39
N GLY A 124 1.15 11.07 -4.71
CA GLY A 124 -0.27 11.32 -4.97
C GLY A 124 -1.24 10.45 -4.17
N LEU A 125 -0.81 9.31 -3.61
CA LEU A 125 -1.67 8.44 -2.80
C LEU A 125 -2.41 9.15 -1.66
N PRO A 126 -1.84 10.15 -0.94
CA PRO A 126 -2.58 10.88 0.08
C PRO A 126 -3.88 11.51 -0.43
N ASP A 127 -3.82 12.16 -1.58
CA ASP A 127 -4.97 12.84 -2.17
C ASP A 127 -5.98 11.82 -2.74
N GLU A 128 -5.49 10.75 -3.34
CA GLU A 128 -6.34 9.68 -3.89
C GLU A 128 -7.08 8.90 -2.80
N VAL A 129 -6.42 8.60 -1.69
CA VAL A 129 -7.07 7.97 -0.53
C VAL A 129 -8.14 8.89 0.06
N ALA A 130 -7.84 10.20 0.22
CA ALA A 130 -8.81 11.16 0.71
C ALA A 130 -10.04 11.25 -0.21
N ALA A 131 -9.82 11.32 -1.52
CA ALA A 131 -10.90 11.33 -2.52
C ALA A 131 -11.74 10.04 -2.48
N ALA A 132 -11.10 8.87 -2.36
CA ALA A 132 -11.80 7.59 -2.26
C ALA A 132 -12.64 7.50 -0.97
N VAL A 133 -12.14 8.02 0.16
CA VAL A 133 -12.89 8.11 1.41
C VAL A 133 -14.13 8.99 1.25
N GLU A 134 -13.99 10.15 0.61
CA GLU A 134 -15.13 11.06 0.35
C GLU A 134 -16.18 10.40 -0.56
N GLU A 135 -15.73 9.72 -1.62
CA GLU A 135 -16.63 9.09 -2.59
C GLU A 135 -17.42 7.91 -1.98
N LEU A 136 -16.77 7.09 -1.15
CA LEU A 136 -17.40 5.93 -0.52
C LEU A 136 -18.21 6.28 0.72
N SER A 137 -17.99 7.43 1.34
CA SER A 137 -18.65 7.81 2.58
C SER A 137 -20.16 7.98 2.38
N ALA A 138 -20.94 7.26 3.21
CA ALA A 138 -22.39 7.32 3.20
C ALA A 138 -22.94 7.34 4.64
N PRO A 139 -24.13 7.91 4.88
CA PRO A 139 -24.75 7.89 6.21
C PRO A 139 -24.93 6.47 6.74
N GLY A 140 -24.49 6.20 7.97
CA GLY A 140 -24.58 4.90 8.61
C GLY A 140 -23.49 3.91 8.20
N THR A 141 -22.40 4.42 7.60
CA THR A 141 -21.21 3.63 7.29
C THR A 141 -19.95 4.32 7.77
N THR A 142 -18.95 3.54 8.13
CA THR A 142 -17.61 4.02 8.46
C THR A 142 -16.64 3.59 7.37
N PRO A 143 -15.85 4.51 6.78
CA PRO A 143 -14.78 4.18 5.85
C PRO A 143 -13.56 3.61 6.58
N TYR A 144 -12.88 2.67 5.92
CA TYR A 144 -11.65 2.03 6.38
C TYR A 144 -10.62 2.00 5.27
N GLY A 145 -9.34 2.05 5.65
CA GLY A 145 -8.21 1.94 4.73
C GLY A 145 -7.16 0.94 5.19
N ALA A 146 -6.52 0.28 4.24
CA ALA A 146 -5.36 -0.57 4.50
C ALA A 146 -4.37 -0.51 3.34
N VAL A 147 -3.07 -0.39 3.64
CA VAL A 147 -2.02 -0.65 2.65
C VAL A 147 -1.89 -2.17 2.52
N VAL A 148 -2.32 -2.73 1.40
CA VAL A 148 -2.47 -4.19 1.29
C VAL A 148 -1.26 -4.87 0.67
N SER A 149 -0.53 -4.19 -0.20
CA SER A 149 0.68 -4.75 -0.81
C SER A 149 1.57 -3.67 -1.42
N THR A 150 2.83 -4.06 -1.63
CA THR A 150 3.78 -3.32 -2.45
C THR A 150 4.40 -4.31 -3.44
N GLY A 151 4.31 -4.03 -4.73
CA GLY A 151 4.77 -4.96 -5.76
C GLY A 151 4.59 -4.43 -7.17
N CYS A 152 4.72 -5.32 -8.15
CA CYS A 152 4.64 -4.97 -9.58
C CYS A 152 3.23 -5.16 -10.18
N GLU A 153 2.37 -5.89 -9.51
CA GLU A 153 1.04 -6.22 -10.01
C GLU A 153 -0.01 -6.02 -8.92
N PRO A 154 -1.19 -5.49 -9.27
CA PRO A 154 -2.26 -5.29 -8.32
C PRO A 154 -2.82 -6.62 -7.78
N PRO A 155 -3.36 -6.63 -6.55
CA PRO A 155 -4.12 -7.76 -6.05
C PRO A 155 -5.36 -7.99 -6.93
N ARG A 156 -5.73 -9.28 -7.11
CA ARG A 156 -6.90 -9.67 -7.92
C ARG A 156 -8.21 -9.51 -7.17
N SER A 157 -8.17 -9.68 -5.87
CA SER A 157 -9.27 -9.51 -4.93
C SER A 157 -8.70 -9.27 -3.54
N VAL A 158 -9.55 -8.87 -2.61
CA VAL A 158 -9.23 -8.79 -1.19
C VAL A 158 -10.26 -9.58 -0.39
N ALA A 159 -9.80 -10.34 0.61
CA ALA A 159 -10.67 -10.89 1.63
C ALA A 159 -10.73 -9.91 2.81
N ILE A 160 -11.94 -9.50 3.21
CA ILE A 160 -12.16 -8.61 4.34
C ILE A 160 -12.96 -9.38 5.39
N ASP A 161 -12.31 -9.66 6.49
CA ASP A 161 -12.89 -10.42 7.59
C ASP A 161 -13.07 -9.55 8.83
N ALA A 162 -14.25 -9.64 9.46
CA ALA A 162 -14.52 -8.97 10.72
C ALA A 162 -14.00 -9.80 11.90
N GLY A 163 -13.21 -9.18 12.78
CA GLY A 163 -12.66 -9.79 13.98
C GLY A 163 -12.87 -8.90 15.22
N GLU A 164 -12.49 -9.41 16.38
CA GLU A 164 -12.58 -8.66 17.66
C GLU A 164 -11.71 -7.40 17.68
N ALA A 165 -10.62 -7.39 16.91
CA ALA A 165 -9.67 -6.27 16.82
C ALA A 165 -9.98 -5.28 15.70
N GLY A 166 -11.03 -5.52 14.90
CA GLY A 166 -11.39 -4.74 13.72
C GLY A 166 -11.42 -5.59 12.45
N PHE A 167 -11.23 -4.96 11.30
CA PHE A 167 -11.24 -5.64 10.00
C PHE A 167 -9.83 -6.08 9.61
N GLN A 168 -9.71 -7.36 9.23
CA GLN A 168 -8.53 -7.92 8.62
C GLN A 168 -8.69 -7.92 7.10
N VAL A 169 -7.68 -7.43 6.37
CA VAL A 169 -7.69 -7.31 4.91
C VAL A 169 -6.54 -8.14 4.34
N VAL A 170 -6.87 -9.19 3.61
CA VAL A 170 -5.88 -10.10 3.01
C VAL A 170 -5.96 -10.04 1.48
N PRO A 171 -4.93 -9.54 0.80
CA PRO A 171 -4.93 -9.46 -0.65
C PRO A 171 -4.67 -10.82 -1.31
N ALA A 172 -5.39 -11.11 -2.38
CA ALA A 172 -5.09 -12.23 -3.27
C ALA A 172 -4.07 -11.80 -4.34
N LEU A 173 -2.80 -11.95 -4.03
CA LEU A 173 -1.72 -11.53 -4.92
C LEU A 173 -1.57 -12.50 -6.11
N PRO A 174 -1.24 -11.99 -7.32
CA PRO A 174 -0.88 -12.82 -8.45
C PRO A 174 0.41 -13.59 -8.18
N LYS A 175 0.48 -14.84 -8.66
CA LYS A 175 1.72 -15.62 -8.65
C LYS A 175 2.55 -15.21 -9.88
N SER A 176 3.24 -14.12 -9.77
CA SER A 176 4.02 -13.54 -10.84
C SER A 176 5.51 -13.54 -10.52
N THR A 177 6.32 -13.66 -11.56
CA THR A 177 7.77 -13.45 -11.53
C THR A 177 8.16 -12.14 -12.21
N VAL A 178 7.20 -11.28 -12.49
CA VAL A 178 7.43 -9.97 -13.10
C VAL A 178 8.25 -9.11 -12.15
N GLN A 179 9.28 -8.50 -12.70
CA GLN A 179 10.10 -7.51 -12.01
C GLN A 179 9.79 -6.14 -12.59
N CYS A 180 9.47 -5.20 -11.74
CA CYS A 180 9.28 -3.80 -12.11
C CYS A 180 10.51 -2.98 -11.74
N LEU A 181 10.69 -1.87 -12.42
CA LEU A 181 11.79 -0.93 -12.14
C LEU A 181 11.55 -0.19 -10.82
N ALA A 182 10.29 0.08 -10.51
CA ALA A 182 9.89 0.70 -9.25
C ALA A 182 8.64 -0.03 -8.71
N PRO A 183 8.57 -0.25 -7.39
CA PRO A 183 7.42 -0.90 -6.77
C PRO A 183 6.21 0.02 -6.78
N VAL A 184 5.02 -0.57 -6.93
CA VAL A 184 3.74 0.10 -6.79
C VAL A 184 3.17 -0.22 -5.42
N THR A 185 2.72 0.79 -4.70
CA THR A 185 1.99 0.61 -3.44
C THR A 185 0.49 0.56 -3.72
N TYR A 186 -0.19 -0.41 -3.15
CA TYR A 186 -1.62 -0.64 -3.29
C TYR A 186 -2.33 -0.42 -1.97
N VAL A 187 -3.33 0.47 -1.98
CA VAL A 187 -4.19 0.78 -0.83
C VAL A 187 -5.62 0.40 -1.16
N VAL A 188 -6.28 -0.30 -0.25
CA VAL A 188 -7.72 -0.58 -0.35
C VAL A 188 -8.46 0.36 0.58
N VAL A 189 -9.49 1.03 0.05
CA VAL A 189 -10.46 1.81 0.82
C VAL A 189 -11.82 1.14 0.67
N PHE A 190 -12.53 0.93 1.77
CA PHE A 190 -13.85 0.30 1.80
C PHE A 190 -14.73 0.89 2.88
N VAL A 191 -16.02 0.62 2.82
CA VAL A 191 -16.98 1.04 3.86
C VAL A 191 -17.62 -0.17 4.53
N ALA A 192 -17.83 -0.05 5.84
CA ALA A 192 -18.57 -1.02 6.61
C ALA A 192 -19.74 -0.34 7.35
N PRO A 193 -20.89 -1.03 7.55
CA PRO A 193 -21.99 -0.49 8.33
C PRO A 193 -21.57 -0.17 9.77
N ASP A 194 -22.09 0.93 10.30
CA ASP A 194 -21.93 1.26 11.72
C ASP A 194 -22.57 0.19 12.60
N ALA A 195 -21.93 -0.18 13.71
CA ALA A 195 -22.37 -1.23 14.63
C ALA A 195 -23.40 -0.72 15.65
#